data_cb86ef668701a6a1a2b62c132c1dc3b2
#
_entry.id   cb86ef668701a6a1a2b62c132c1dc3b2
#
_cell.length_a   1.000
_cell.length_b   1.000
_cell.length_c   1.000
_cell.angle_alpha   90.00
_cell.angle_beta   90.00
_cell.angle_gamma   90.00
#
_symmetry.space_group_name_H-M   'P 1'
#
loop_
_entity.id
_entity.type
_entity.pdbx_description
1 polymer ?
#
loop_
_entity_poly.entity_id
_entity_poly.type
_entity_poly.pdbx_seq_one_letter_code
_entity_poly.pdbx_strand_id
1 'polypeptide(L)'
;MIHAEIRAVNGTDDLPPGLNGVMPLQLGDREVRVWGGPFRNRPKGVATYGVKMAAEIKDPADLAVSCKDFGVPDPADMRDAVVETLNQALDGEQIYVGCMGGIGRTGTFMASLAKAAGENDPVAYVRSTYLEHAVETRAQEQFVADLPVDDIRVALKSALWWRRFAWFKPYDFLGLIERYSRVRV
;
A
#
# COMPACT_ATOMS: atom_id res chain seq x y z
N MET A 1 20.70 19.64 -1.59
CA MET A 1 19.98 20.12 -2.77
C MET A 1 20.08 19.04 -3.84
N ILE A 2 19.27 17.98 -3.76
CA ILE A 2 18.99 17.05 -4.87
C ILE A 2 17.52 16.60 -4.64
N HIS A 3 16.57 17.47 -4.95
CA HIS A 3 15.23 17.05 -5.30
C HIS A 3 15.27 16.73 -6.79
N ALA A 4 15.76 15.55 -7.14
CA ALA A 4 15.68 15.07 -8.50
C ALA A 4 14.20 14.80 -8.82
N GLU A 5 13.72 15.55 -9.76
CA GLU A 5 12.44 15.43 -10.43
C GLU A 5 12.21 13.98 -10.88
N ILE A 6 11.37 13.26 -10.15
CA ILE A 6 10.75 12.03 -10.69
C ILE A 6 9.51 12.50 -11.44
N ARG A 7 9.71 13.02 -12.65
CA ARG A 7 8.62 13.28 -13.60
C ARG A 7 8.07 11.95 -14.10
N ALA A 8 6.77 11.94 -14.29
CA ALA A 8 5.91 10.89 -14.78
C ALA A 8 6.63 9.79 -15.58
N VAL A 9 6.82 8.63 -14.97
CA VAL A 9 7.25 7.42 -15.67
C VAL A 9 5.99 6.76 -16.23
N ASN A 10 5.66 7.06 -17.48
CA ASN A 10 4.65 6.37 -18.25
C ASN A 10 5.30 5.25 -19.09
N GLY A 11 6.09 4.38 -18.47
CA GLY A 11 6.75 3.26 -19.14
C GLY A 11 7.67 2.50 -18.20
N THR A 12 7.78 1.21 -18.39
CA THR A 12 8.66 0.33 -17.60
C THR A 12 10.14 0.60 -17.84
N ASP A 13 10.49 1.33 -18.90
CA ASP A 13 11.86 1.53 -19.35
C ASP A 13 12.66 2.53 -18.51
N ASP A 14 11.98 3.38 -17.73
CA ASP A 14 12.60 4.40 -16.87
C ASP A 14 12.49 4.10 -15.36
N LEU A 15 12.13 2.88 -14.99
CA LEU A 15 12.05 2.49 -13.58
C LEU A 15 13.45 2.40 -12.96
N PRO A 16 13.64 2.89 -11.72
CA PRO A 16 14.89 2.66 -11.02
C PRO A 16 15.24 1.17 -10.98
N PRO A 17 16.52 0.80 -11.06
CA PRO A 17 16.94 -0.59 -11.04
C PRO A 17 16.38 -1.32 -9.81
N GLY A 18 15.74 -2.47 -10.06
CA GLY A 18 15.20 -3.31 -8.98
C GLY A 18 13.73 -3.10 -8.65
N LEU A 19 13.06 -2.15 -9.30
CA LEU A 19 11.60 -2.03 -9.24
C LEU A 19 10.93 -2.89 -10.31
N ASN A 20 9.78 -3.48 -9.97
CA ASN A 20 8.92 -4.13 -10.94
C ASN A 20 7.89 -3.15 -11.53
N GLY A 21 7.51 -2.12 -10.78
CA GLY A 21 6.54 -1.14 -11.21
C GLY A 21 6.19 -0.12 -10.13
N VAL A 22 5.31 0.79 -10.51
CA VAL A 22 4.77 1.84 -9.64
C VAL A 22 3.27 1.89 -9.83
N MET A 23 2.53 1.78 -8.72
CA MET A 23 1.08 1.96 -8.70
C MET A 23 0.76 3.39 -8.24
N PRO A 24 0.10 4.22 -9.05
CA PRO A 24 -0.49 5.46 -8.55
C PRO A 24 -1.67 5.11 -7.63
N LEU A 25 -1.80 5.82 -6.54
CA LEU A 25 -2.89 5.64 -5.58
C LEU A 25 -3.54 6.98 -5.31
N GLN A 26 -4.82 7.12 -5.66
CA GLN A 26 -5.55 8.35 -5.43
C GLN A 26 -6.09 8.41 -4.01
N LEU A 27 -5.63 9.37 -3.23
CA LEU A 27 -6.09 9.64 -1.86
C LEU A 27 -6.73 11.04 -1.82
N GLY A 28 -8.01 11.11 -2.10
CA GLY A 28 -8.73 12.38 -2.25
C GLY A 28 -8.22 13.20 -3.44
N ASP A 29 -7.66 14.38 -3.20
CA ASP A 29 -7.06 15.27 -4.20
C ASP A 29 -5.56 15.04 -4.42
N ARG A 30 -4.96 14.06 -3.72
CA ARG A 30 -3.53 13.73 -3.81
C ARG A 30 -3.33 12.40 -4.50
N GLU A 31 -2.38 12.36 -5.42
CA GLU A 31 -1.83 11.11 -5.94
C GLU A 31 -0.58 10.74 -5.15
N VAL A 32 -0.54 9.51 -4.65
CA VAL A 32 0.61 8.91 -3.99
C VAL A 32 1.13 7.77 -4.87
N ARG A 33 2.44 7.63 -4.96
CA ARG A 33 3.06 6.55 -5.72
C ARG A 33 3.51 5.44 -4.79
N VAL A 34 3.00 4.24 -5.03
CA VAL A 34 3.39 3.03 -4.31
C VAL A 34 4.33 2.23 -5.20
N TRP A 35 5.57 2.13 -4.81
CA TRP A 35 6.60 1.39 -5.54
C TRP A 35 6.59 -0.08 -5.13
N GLY A 36 6.90 -0.97 -6.06
CA GLY A 36 6.95 -2.39 -5.76
C GLY A 36 8.02 -3.16 -6.50
N GLY A 37 8.43 -4.26 -5.86
CA GLY A 37 9.45 -5.15 -6.40
C GLY A 37 9.92 -6.19 -5.38
N PRO A 38 11.01 -6.92 -5.67
CA PRO A 38 11.66 -7.76 -4.66
C PRO A 38 12.13 -6.90 -3.48
N PHE A 39 11.77 -7.28 -2.25
CA PHE A 39 12.04 -6.42 -1.08
C PHE A 39 13.55 -6.13 -0.89
N ARG A 40 14.42 -7.06 -1.27
CA ARG A 40 15.88 -6.86 -1.25
C ARG A 40 16.37 -5.75 -2.16
N ASN A 41 15.58 -5.39 -3.16
CA ASN A 41 15.88 -4.34 -4.13
C ASN A 41 15.29 -2.98 -3.73
N ARG A 42 14.73 -2.87 -2.51
CA ARG A 42 14.27 -1.59 -1.98
C ARG A 42 15.34 -0.52 -2.21
N PRO A 43 15.01 0.64 -2.83
CA PRO A 43 15.98 1.67 -3.14
C PRO A 43 16.73 2.14 -1.90
N LYS A 44 18.06 2.06 -1.93
CA LYS A 44 18.92 2.58 -0.86
C LYS A 44 19.21 4.05 -1.14
N GLY A 45 19.12 4.89 -0.12
CA GLY A 45 19.40 6.33 -0.25
C GLY A 45 18.20 7.20 -0.65
N VAL A 46 17.07 6.60 -0.94
CA VAL A 46 15.77 7.28 -1.00
C VAL A 46 15.00 6.89 0.26
N ALA A 47 14.60 7.86 1.06
CA ALA A 47 13.77 7.58 2.22
C ALA A 47 12.45 7.00 1.74
N THR A 48 12.22 5.73 2.00
CA THR A 48 10.97 5.04 1.68
C THR A 48 10.48 4.30 2.90
N TYR A 49 9.17 4.33 3.13
CA TYR A 49 8.53 3.45 4.09
C TYR A 49 8.38 2.05 3.46
N GLY A 50 9.12 1.08 3.94
CA GLY A 50 9.20 -0.25 3.35
C GLY A 50 8.27 -1.25 4.02
N VAL A 51 7.32 -1.76 3.24
CA VAL A 51 6.38 -2.81 3.64
C VAL A 51 6.86 -4.15 3.10
N LYS A 52 7.19 -5.08 4.00
CA LYS A 52 7.70 -6.41 3.67
C LYS A 52 6.60 -7.46 3.78
N MET A 53 6.30 -8.14 2.66
CA MET A 53 5.26 -9.17 2.55
C MET A 53 5.82 -10.60 2.58
N ALA A 54 7.01 -10.81 3.11
CA ALA A 54 7.69 -12.10 3.06
C ALA A 54 8.36 -12.40 4.40
N ALA A 55 7.85 -13.39 5.12
CA ALA A 55 8.38 -13.81 6.43
C ALA A 55 9.82 -14.36 6.33
N GLU A 56 10.17 -14.95 5.20
CA GLU A 56 11.47 -15.56 4.94
C GLU A 56 12.60 -14.55 4.67
N ILE A 57 12.26 -13.28 4.38
CA ILE A 57 13.25 -12.22 4.16
C ILE A 57 13.65 -11.61 5.50
N LYS A 58 14.96 -11.65 5.81
CA LYS A 58 15.52 -11.13 7.06
C LYS A 58 15.88 -9.65 7.02
N ASP A 59 15.83 -9.01 5.84
CA ASP A 59 16.12 -7.59 5.71
C ASP A 59 15.18 -6.76 6.59
N PRO A 60 15.68 -5.69 7.22
CA PRO A 60 14.86 -4.82 8.06
C PRO A 60 13.79 -4.11 7.23
N ALA A 61 12.62 -3.93 7.81
CA ALA A 61 11.48 -3.26 7.21
C ALA A 61 10.86 -2.30 8.23
N ASP A 62 10.18 -1.27 7.75
CA ASP A 62 9.42 -0.38 8.62
C ASP A 62 8.13 -1.07 9.08
N LEU A 63 7.54 -1.85 8.17
CA LEU A 63 6.37 -2.69 8.44
C LEU A 63 6.58 -4.09 7.84
N ALA A 64 6.21 -5.12 8.58
CA ALA A 64 6.29 -6.50 8.11
C ALA A 64 4.96 -7.23 8.29
N VAL A 65 4.45 -7.77 7.20
CA VAL A 65 3.28 -8.64 7.19
C VAL A 65 3.74 -10.05 6.87
N SER A 66 3.48 -10.99 7.77
CA SER A 66 3.89 -12.38 7.59
C SER A 66 2.97 -13.07 6.59
N CYS A 67 3.52 -13.46 5.45
CA CYS A 67 2.79 -14.18 4.43
C CYS A 67 3.67 -15.25 3.78
N LYS A 68 3.16 -16.49 3.73
CA LYS A 68 3.82 -17.59 3.04
C LYS A 68 3.80 -17.36 1.53
N ASP A 69 4.78 -17.96 0.85
CA ASP A 69 4.81 -17.87 -0.63
C ASP A 69 3.55 -18.46 -1.24
N PHE A 70 3.03 -17.81 -2.28
CA PHE A 70 1.73 -18.09 -2.93
C PHE A 70 0.51 -18.05 -1.98
N GLY A 71 0.69 -17.74 -0.70
CA GLY A 71 -0.37 -17.68 0.30
C GLY A 71 -0.98 -16.29 0.46
N VAL A 72 -1.80 -16.20 1.51
CA VAL A 72 -2.42 -14.96 1.98
C VAL A 72 -2.04 -14.74 3.45
N PRO A 73 -1.95 -13.49 3.92
CA PRO A 73 -1.69 -13.17 5.31
C PRO A 73 -2.95 -13.35 6.17
N ASP A 74 -2.80 -13.15 7.47
CA ASP A 74 -3.95 -12.97 8.35
C ASP A 74 -4.72 -11.71 7.95
N PRO A 75 -6.07 -11.73 7.89
CA PRO A 75 -6.85 -10.56 7.50
C PRO A 75 -6.72 -9.37 8.46
N ALA A 76 -6.56 -9.60 9.76
CA ALA A 76 -6.38 -8.52 10.73
C ALA A 76 -5.01 -7.86 10.54
N ASP A 77 -3.93 -8.66 10.42
CA ASP A 77 -2.58 -8.15 10.14
C ASP A 77 -2.55 -7.34 8.83
N MET A 78 -3.25 -7.82 7.79
CA MET A 78 -3.34 -7.11 6.52
C MET A 78 -4.06 -5.76 6.68
N ARG A 79 -5.17 -5.73 7.41
CA ARG A 79 -5.93 -4.50 7.64
C ARG A 79 -5.11 -3.46 8.39
N ASP A 80 -4.45 -3.87 9.47
CA ASP A 80 -3.61 -2.99 10.28
C ASP A 80 -2.46 -2.41 9.44
N ALA A 81 -1.85 -3.26 8.62
CA ALA A 81 -0.78 -2.84 7.71
C ALA A 81 -1.28 -1.89 6.61
N VAL A 82 -2.47 -2.10 6.06
CA VAL A 82 -3.11 -1.19 5.10
C VAL A 82 -3.34 0.18 5.75
N VAL A 83 -3.89 0.22 6.96
CA VAL A 83 -4.15 1.45 7.71
C VAL A 83 -2.86 2.20 7.97
N GLU A 84 -1.85 1.53 8.50
CA GLU A 84 -0.54 2.11 8.80
C GLU A 84 0.10 2.68 7.53
N THR A 85 0.10 1.92 6.43
CA THR A 85 0.67 2.37 5.16
C THR A 85 -0.06 3.59 4.60
N LEU A 86 -1.39 3.64 4.70
CA LEU A 86 -2.17 4.81 4.28
C LEU A 86 -1.84 6.05 5.13
N ASN A 87 -1.60 5.89 6.43
CA ASN A 87 -1.15 6.98 7.30
C ASN A 87 0.19 7.53 6.84
N GLN A 88 1.18 6.66 6.62
CA GLN A 88 2.50 7.05 6.16
C GLN A 88 2.43 7.76 4.79
N ALA A 89 1.61 7.24 3.87
CA ALA A 89 1.37 7.86 2.57
C ALA A 89 0.74 9.26 2.70
N LEU A 90 -0.21 9.44 3.62
CA LEU A 90 -0.82 10.74 3.90
C LEU A 90 0.17 11.71 4.55
N ASP A 91 1.14 11.23 5.32
CA ASP A 91 2.20 12.04 5.92
C ASP A 91 3.30 12.42 4.93
N GLY A 92 3.23 11.88 3.71
CA GLY A 92 4.12 12.22 2.61
C GLY A 92 5.27 11.24 2.42
N GLU A 93 5.27 10.12 3.12
CA GLU A 93 6.26 9.09 2.93
C GLU A 93 6.11 8.41 1.56
N GLN A 94 7.22 8.07 0.95
CA GLN A 94 7.24 7.24 -0.25
C GLN A 94 7.12 5.77 0.13
N ILE A 95 6.12 5.10 -0.38
CA ILE A 95 5.81 3.71 -0.02
C ILE A 95 6.52 2.74 -0.96
N TYR A 96 7.25 1.78 -0.37
CA TYR A 96 7.80 0.63 -1.09
C TYR A 96 7.23 -0.67 -0.54
N VAL A 97 6.62 -1.48 -1.40
CA VAL A 97 6.06 -2.79 -1.04
C VAL A 97 6.85 -3.90 -1.71
N GLY A 98 7.25 -4.92 -0.95
CA GLY A 98 8.02 -6.00 -1.54
C GLY A 98 7.84 -7.37 -0.86
N CYS A 99 7.95 -8.42 -1.67
CA CYS A 99 8.12 -9.80 -1.25
C CYS A 99 9.39 -10.39 -1.89
N MET A 100 9.48 -11.70 -2.13
CA MET A 100 10.66 -12.30 -2.80
C MET A 100 10.77 -11.86 -4.26
N GLY A 101 9.71 -12.02 -5.06
CA GLY A 101 9.68 -11.66 -6.48
C GLY A 101 9.03 -10.30 -6.76
N GLY A 102 8.32 -9.74 -5.80
CA GLY A 102 7.57 -8.50 -6.02
C GLY A 102 6.29 -8.70 -6.86
N ILE A 103 5.71 -9.88 -6.93
CA ILE A 103 4.59 -10.20 -7.83
C ILE A 103 3.32 -10.48 -7.02
N GLY A 104 3.15 -11.71 -6.48
CA GLY A 104 1.91 -12.18 -5.88
C GLY A 104 1.55 -11.47 -4.58
N ARG A 105 2.37 -11.68 -3.55
CA ARG A 105 2.16 -11.09 -2.20
C ARG A 105 2.23 -9.57 -2.23
N THR A 106 3.16 -9.00 -2.99
CA THR A 106 3.26 -7.56 -3.23
C THR A 106 2.01 -7.02 -3.90
N GLY A 107 1.55 -7.69 -4.98
CA GLY A 107 0.32 -7.32 -5.68
C GLY A 107 -0.92 -7.42 -4.77
N THR A 108 -0.99 -8.45 -3.93
CA THR A 108 -2.08 -8.62 -2.95
C THR A 108 -2.15 -7.44 -1.98
N PHE A 109 -1.01 -6.99 -1.46
CA PHE A 109 -0.98 -5.81 -0.59
C PHE A 109 -1.38 -4.54 -1.32
N MET A 110 -0.83 -4.32 -2.52
CA MET A 110 -1.16 -3.15 -3.34
C MET A 110 -2.66 -3.13 -3.72
N ALA A 111 -3.24 -4.29 -4.07
CA ALA A 111 -4.67 -4.39 -4.34
C ALA A 111 -5.52 -4.10 -3.09
N SER A 112 -5.04 -4.51 -1.91
CA SER A 112 -5.71 -4.16 -0.64
C SER A 112 -5.66 -2.66 -0.35
N LEU A 113 -4.54 -1.99 -0.64
CA LEU A 113 -4.43 -0.52 -0.57
C LEU A 113 -5.39 0.16 -1.56
N ALA A 114 -5.40 -0.28 -2.82
CA ALA A 114 -6.28 0.25 -3.85
C ALA A 114 -7.76 0.08 -3.47
N LYS A 115 -8.13 -1.11 -2.95
CA LYS A 115 -9.48 -1.37 -2.41
C LYS A 115 -9.84 -0.39 -1.30
N ALA A 116 -8.95 -0.18 -0.33
CA ALA A 116 -9.17 0.75 0.77
C ALA A 116 -9.27 2.21 0.29
N ALA A 117 -8.52 2.59 -0.74
CA ALA A 117 -8.59 3.90 -1.38
C ALA A 117 -9.88 4.12 -2.19
N GLY A 118 -10.62 3.06 -2.52
CA GLY A 118 -11.93 3.16 -3.17
C GLY A 118 -12.02 2.56 -4.57
N GLU A 119 -10.95 1.88 -5.04
CA GLU A 119 -11.00 1.19 -6.33
C GLU A 119 -12.06 0.08 -6.34
N ASN A 120 -12.84 0.01 -7.41
CA ASN A 120 -13.93 -0.95 -7.55
C ASN A 120 -13.41 -2.33 -7.94
N ASP A 121 -12.42 -2.40 -8.82
CA ASP A 121 -11.71 -3.62 -9.20
C ASP A 121 -10.22 -3.49 -8.88
N PRO A 122 -9.85 -3.69 -7.60
CA PRO A 122 -8.49 -3.43 -7.15
C PRO A 122 -7.46 -4.37 -7.77
N VAL A 123 -7.85 -5.60 -8.14
CA VAL A 123 -6.95 -6.57 -8.78
C VAL A 123 -6.67 -6.16 -10.22
N ALA A 124 -7.70 -5.82 -11.00
CA ALA A 124 -7.52 -5.31 -12.37
C ALA A 124 -6.74 -3.99 -12.35
N TYR A 125 -6.99 -3.12 -11.39
CA TYR A 125 -6.25 -1.88 -11.23
C TYR A 125 -4.74 -2.12 -11.04
N VAL A 126 -4.37 -3.00 -10.11
CA VAL A 126 -2.96 -3.33 -9.87
C VAL A 126 -2.31 -3.98 -11.08
N ARG A 127 -3.03 -4.86 -11.78
CA ARG A 127 -2.52 -5.50 -13.01
C ARG A 127 -2.28 -4.52 -14.15
N SER A 128 -3.09 -3.47 -14.24
CA SER A 128 -2.94 -2.45 -15.29
C SER A 128 -1.91 -1.38 -14.97
N THR A 129 -1.65 -1.09 -13.69
CA THR A 129 -0.80 0.03 -13.28
C THR A 129 0.56 -0.37 -12.75
N TYR A 130 0.65 -1.52 -12.10
CA TYR A 130 1.87 -2.00 -11.49
C TYR A 130 2.53 -3.12 -12.28
N LEU A 131 1.87 -4.27 -12.41
CA LEU A 131 2.42 -5.44 -13.07
C LEU A 131 1.30 -6.38 -13.52
N GLU A 132 1.28 -6.74 -14.80
CA GLU A 132 0.23 -7.55 -15.44
C GLU A 132 -0.09 -8.87 -14.69
N HIS A 133 0.94 -9.50 -14.13
CA HIS A 133 0.81 -10.77 -13.42
C HIS A 133 0.77 -10.63 -11.89
N ALA A 134 0.52 -9.44 -11.37
CA ALA A 134 0.33 -9.22 -9.93
C ALA A 134 -0.90 -9.99 -9.42
N VAL A 135 -0.86 -10.39 -8.14
CA VAL A 135 -1.90 -11.25 -7.54
C VAL A 135 -1.96 -12.60 -8.25
N GLU A 136 -1.02 -13.49 -7.95
CA GLU A 136 -0.72 -14.69 -8.75
C GLU A 136 -1.70 -15.84 -8.55
N THR A 137 -2.43 -15.88 -7.42
CA THR A 137 -3.28 -17.02 -7.09
C THR A 137 -4.73 -16.61 -6.88
N ARG A 138 -5.66 -17.53 -7.16
CA ARG A 138 -7.08 -17.32 -6.85
C ARG A 138 -7.34 -17.06 -5.37
N ALA A 139 -6.55 -17.67 -4.48
CA ALA A 139 -6.67 -17.43 -3.05
C ALA A 139 -6.32 -15.97 -2.70
N GLN A 140 -5.32 -15.39 -3.36
CA GLN A 140 -4.98 -13.98 -3.20
C GLN A 140 -6.06 -13.05 -3.77
N GLU A 141 -6.62 -13.38 -4.95
CA GLU A 141 -7.75 -12.62 -5.51
C GLU A 141 -8.96 -12.63 -4.58
N GLN A 142 -9.34 -13.81 -4.09
CA GLN A 142 -10.45 -13.97 -3.17
C GLN A 142 -10.19 -13.24 -1.84
N PHE A 143 -8.97 -13.32 -1.33
CA PHE A 143 -8.57 -12.60 -0.12
C PHE A 143 -8.79 -11.09 -0.28
N VAL A 144 -8.35 -10.51 -1.39
CA VAL A 144 -8.58 -9.08 -1.68
C VAL A 144 -10.07 -8.79 -1.78
N ALA A 145 -10.84 -9.64 -2.45
CA ALA A 145 -12.28 -9.47 -2.58
C ALA A 145 -13.00 -9.49 -1.22
N ASP A 146 -12.60 -10.38 -0.32
CA ASP A 146 -13.25 -10.58 0.98
C ASP A 146 -12.73 -9.63 2.08
N LEU A 147 -11.57 -8.98 1.89
CA LEU A 147 -10.98 -8.10 2.90
C LEU A 147 -11.93 -6.95 3.24
N PRO A 148 -12.41 -6.84 4.50
CA PRO A 148 -13.32 -5.78 4.89
C PRO A 148 -12.55 -4.45 5.03
N VAL A 149 -12.92 -3.44 4.25
CA VAL A 149 -12.25 -2.12 4.20
C VAL A 149 -13.20 -0.94 4.35
N ASP A 150 -14.49 -1.16 4.61
CA ASP A 150 -15.48 -0.08 4.61
C ASP A 150 -15.23 0.94 5.73
N ASP A 151 -14.83 0.49 6.90
CA ASP A 151 -14.43 1.34 8.02
C ASP A 151 -13.14 2.11 7.71
N ILE A 152 -12.18 1.48 7.03
CA ILE A 152 -10.95 2.12 6.56
C ILE A 152 -11.30 3.24 5.56
N ARG A 153 -12.21 2.98 4.62
CA ARG A 153 -12.68 3.98 3.64
C ARG A 153 -13.36 5.18 4.32
N VAL A 154 -14.19 4.91 5.33
CA VAL A 154 -14.86 5.98 6.09
C VAL A 154 -13.84 6.81 6.85
N ALA A 155 -12.91 6.16 7.53
CA ALA A 155 -11.86 6.84 8.29
C ALA A 155 -10.92 7.64 7.37
N LEU A 156 -10.54 7.08 6.21
CA LEU A 156 -9.74 7.77 5.20
C LEU A 156 -10.44 9.04 4.68
N LYS A 157 -11.72 8.95 4.32
CA LYS A 157 -12.50 10.12 3.89
C LYS A 157 -12.54 11.20 4.97
N SER A 158 -12.73 10.80 6.23
CA SER A 158 -12.74 11.72 7.37
C SER A 158 -11.38 12.39 7.57
N ALA A 159 -10.29 11.61 7.50
CA ALA A 159 -8.92 12.14 7.62
C ALA A 159 -8.61 13.16 6.51
N LEU A 160 -8.98 12.85 5.26
CA LEU A 160 -8.78 13.74 4.12
C LEU A 160 -9.61 15.02 4.27
N TRP A 161 -10.86 14.92 4.73
CA TRP A 161 -11.71 16.09 4.96
C TRP A 161 -11.11 17.03 6.03
N TRP A 162 -10.67 16.49 7.15
CA TRP A 162 -10.04 17.26 8.21
C TRP A 162 -8.71 17.89 7.77
N ARG A 163 -7.89 17.20 7.00
CA ARG A 163 -6.63 17.76 6.44
C ARG A 163 -6.86 18.96 5.53
N ARG A 164 -8.01 19.03 4.84
CA ARG A 164 -8.36 20.17 4.00
C ARG A 164 -8.65 21.46 4.79
N PHE A 165 -9.08 21.33 6.03
CA PHE A 165 -9.46 22.48 6.90
C PHE A 165 -8.46 22.73 8.02
N ALA A 166 -7.51 21.85 8.26
CA ALA A 166 -6.64 21.91 9.43
C ALA A 166 -5.30 22.56 9.10
N TRP A 167 -5.12 23.78 9.56
CA TRP A 167 -3.83 24.35 9.94
C TRP A 167 -3.25 23.65 11.19
N PHE A 168 -3.94 22.70 11.79
CA PHE A 168 -3.61 21.95 12.98
C PHE A 168 -3.21 20.52 12.68
N LYS A 169 -2.14 20.08 13.35
CA LYS A 169 -1.52 18.74 13.28
C LYS A 169 -2.47 17.59 13.65
N PRO A 170 -2.09 16.37 13.41
CA PRO A 170 -2.85 15.34 12.74
C PRO A 170 -3.83 14.66 13.66
N TYR A 171 -5.02 14.43 13.17
CA TYR A 171 -5.86 13.38 13.71
C TYR A 171 -5.16 12.04 13.46
N ASP A 172 -4.92 11.33 14.54
CA ASP A 172 -4.50 9.95 14.52
C ASP A 172 -5.57 9.11 13.80
N PHE A 173 -5.25 8.69 12.58
CA PHE A 173 -6.14 7.91 11.74
C PHE A 173 -6.49 6.56 12.42
N LEU A 174 -5.54 5.94 13.13
CA LEU A 174 -5.75 4.74 13.94
C LEU A 174 -6.75 5.00 15.06
N GLY A 175 -6.67 6.14 15.74
CA GLY A 175 -7.63 6.54 16.75
C GLY A 175 -9.05 6.75 16.23
N LEU A 176 -9.21 7.09 14.94
CA LEU A 176 -10.52 7.14 14.29
C LEU A 176 -11.09 5.73 14.06
N ILE A 177 -10.28 4.79 13.58
CA ILE A 177 -10.73 3.40 13.37
C ILE A 177 -11.14 2.74 14.69
N GLU A 178 -10.37 2.92 15.75
CA GLU A 178 -10.73 2.41 17.08
C GLU A 178 -12.07 2.97 17.60
N ARG A 179 -12.38 4.24 17.34
CA ARG A 179 -13.67 4.83 17.72
C ARG A 179 -14.82 4.27 16.90
N TYR A 180 -14.65 4.06 15.59
CA TYR A 180 -15.70 3.50 14.74
C TYR A 180 -15.95 2.01 14.98
N SER A 181 -14.93 1.24 15.35
CA SER A 181 -15.09 -0.18 15.70
C SER A 181 -15.84 -0.38 17.04
N ARG A 182 -15.73 0.56 17.98
CA ARG A 182 -16.45 0.51 19.28
C ARG A 182 -17.92 0.91 19.20
N VAL A 183 -18.38 1.54 18.14
CA VAL A 183 -19.78 1.99 17.98
C VAL A 183 -20.69 0.91 17.36
N ARG A 184 -20.14 -0.22 16.93
CA ARG A 184 -20.88 -1.34 16.33
C ARG A 184 -21.07 -2.57 17.26
N VAL A 185 -21.08 -2.36 18.59
CA VAL A 185 -21.50 -3.40 19.56
C VAL A 185 -22.85 -3.06 20.13
#